data_d213862455889df6fc5d2df492a55451
#
_entry.id   d213862455889df6fc5d2df492a55451
#
_cell.length_a   1.000
_cell.length_b   1.000
_cell.length_c   1.000
_cell.angle_alpha   90.00
_cell.angle_beta   90.00
_cell.angle_gamma   90.00
#
_symmetry.space_group_name_H-M   'P 1'
#
loop_
_entity.id
_entity.type
_entity.pdbx_description
1 polymer ?
#
loop_
_entity_poly.entity_id
_entity_poly.type
_entity_poly.pdbx_seq_one_letter_code
_entity_poly.pdbx_strand_id
1 'polypeptide(L)'
;MVGCAPTTTPASKFEPNYLYAHALGKLEDMVLDQPLDDTQDLLTEWFGTLDKPALPPLFAEDEYKDLLTLSNLEKAAGPPAKTAELGENGLYRQLCASCHGESGQGRGPVAASQNPYPREFRHGIFKYKNTPRKYKPTKEDIAKTLRRGLSGSQMPLFNKLTLEQMDALVDYVVFLSIRGEFERKLLYNAAYEMDLEKDRVYSVSFKGSQDSESKKKYESQMESAEEILTGIVDVWVESADSVEKFEMPDFPIYGTETDENRNQLLESIEKGKKLFVSEEAACAKCHGASGSGGGTQLPDYDDWTKDWTTKIGIKPTDTDLLLPLMARGGLKPQPLVPRNLVEGKFRGGREPLELYRRIRYGIVGAPMPAATVVKSSDEKGLQEADLWHLVNYVLSIAAPPEAAIETKALVASPLPKRP
;
A
#
# COMPACT_ATOMS: atom_id res chain seq x y z
N MET A 1 -37.94 -29.40 -9.86
CA MET A 1 -36.52 -28.97 -9.86
C MET A 1 -36.32 -28.13 -8.62
N VAL A 2 -35.74 -28.71 -7.58
CA VAL A 2 -35.36 -28.01 -6.35
C VAL A 2 -33.98 -27.43 -6.61
N GLY A 3 -33.93 -26.12 -6.83
CA GLY A 3 -32.66 -25.41 -6.96
C GLY A 3 -31.96 -25.39 -5.61
N CYS A 4 -30.82 -26.09 -5.49
CA CYS A 4 -29.89 -25.87 -4.41
C CYS A 4 -29.34 -24.44 -4.55
N ALA A 5 -29.85 -23.51 -3.74
CA ALA A 5 -29.16 -22.26 -3.48
C ALA A 5 -27.80 -22.63 -2.82
N PRO A 6 -26.68 -22.05 -3.28
CA PRO A 6 -25.42 -22.27 -2.60
C PRO A 6 -25.54 -21.67 -1.19
N THR A 7 -25.52 -22.52 -0.19
CA THR A 7 -25.29 -22.11 1.19
C THR A 7 -23.82 -21.70 1.27
N THR A 8 -23.50 -20.48 0.87
CA THR A 8 -22.20 -19.89 1.18
C THR A 8 -22.21 -19.60 2.67
N THR A 9 -21.67 -20.54 3.47
CA THR A 9 -21.23 -20.21 4.82
C THR A 9 -20.24 -19.07 4.66
N PRO A 10 -20.46 -17.91 5.26
CA PRO A 10 -19.51 -16.81 5.13
C PRO A 10 -18.13 -17.28 5.57
N ALA A 11 -17.10 -16.99 4.78
CA ALA A 11 -15.73 -17.32 5.14
C ALA A 11 -15.39 -16.55 6.43
N SER A 12 -15.44 -17.22 7.56
CA SER A 12 -15.18 -16.58 8.86
C SER A 12 -13.70 -16.34 9.12
N LYS A 13 -12.81 -17.08 8.44
CA LYS A 13 -11.35 -17.01 8.63
C LYS A 13 -10.69 -16.16 7.54
N PHE A 14 -9.60 -15.51 7.90
CA PHE A 14 -8.72 -14.88 6.93
C PHE A 14 -8.04 -15.94 6.06
N GLU A 15 -7.88 -15.65 4.76
CA GLU A 15 -7.15 -16.51 3.83
C GLU A 15 -5.66 -16.51 4.18
N PRO A 16 -5.06 -17.70 4.43
CA PRO A 16 -3.62 -17.83 4.64
C PRO A 16 -2.81 -17.36 3.44
N ASN A 17 -1.59 -16.87 3.68
CA ASN A 17 -0.74 -16.39 2.60
C ASN A 17 0.02 -17.53 1.90
N TYR A 18 -0.75 -18.46 1.28
CA TYR A 18 -0.22 -19.63 0.55
C TYR A 18 0.81 -19.24 -0.52
N LEU A 19 0.60 -18.11 -1.20
CA LEU A 19 1.51 -17.67 -2.25
C LEU A 19 2.88 -17.29 -1.67
N TYR A 20 2.89 -16.55 -0.57
CA TYR A 20 4.14 -16.14 0.09
C TYR A 20 4.86 -17.34 0.71
N ALA A 21 4.14 -18.20 1.43
CA ALA A 21 4.70 -19.41 2.02
C ALA A 21 5.33 -20.31 0.96
N HIS A 22 4.64 -20.52 -0.18
CA HIS A 22 5.19 -21.30 -1.28
C HIS A 22 6.42 -20.63 -1.93
N ALA A 23 6.38 -19.32 -2.15
CA ALA A 23 7.51 -18.59 -2.73
C ALA A 23 8.75 -18.64 -1.81
N LEU A 24 8.54 -18.42 -0.51
CA LEU A 24 9.61 -18.52 0.50
C LEU A 24 10.15 -19.95 0.59
N GLY A 25 9.28 -20.96 0.64
CA GLY A 25 9.67 -22.37 0.66
C GLY A 25 10.47 -22.77 -0.58
N LYS A 26 10.13 -22.23 -1.76
CA LYS A 26 10.89 -22.44 -2.99
C LYS A 26 12.28 -21.78 -2.96
N LEU A 27 12.36 -20.59 -2.34
CA LEU A 27 13.64 -19.88 -2.20
C LEU A 27 14.61 -20.63 -1.27
N GLU A 28 14.10 -21.19 -0.18
CA GLU A 28 14.89 -21.81 0.88
C GLU A 28 14.90 -23.34 0.83
N ASP A 29 14.29 -23.95 -0.22
CA ASP A 29 14.17 -25.41 -0.39
C ASP A 29 13.54 -26.11 0.83
N MET A 30 12.44 -25.55 1.35
CA MET A 30 11.76 -26.05 2.53
C MET A 30 10.23 -26.11 2.36
N VAL A 31 9.57 -26.86 3.24
CA VAL A 31 8.11 -26.97 3.31
C VAL A 31 7.59 -26.09 4.45
N LEU A 32 6.72 -25.13 4.12
CA LEU A 32 6.15 -24.17 5.07
C LEU A 32 4.66 -24.37 5.35
N ASP A 33 4.07 -25.50 4.95
CA ASP A 33 2.64 -25.77 5.17
C ASP A 33 2.29 -25.80 6.67
N GLN A 34 3.08 -26.51 7.48
CA GLN A 34 2.89 -26.58 8.92
C GLN A 34 3.14 -25.24 9.63
N PRO A 35 4.25 -24.51 9.36
CA PRO A 35 4.43 -23.14 9.88
C PRO A 35 3.31 -22.18 9.48
N LEU A 36 2.76 -22.31 8.27
CA LEU A 36 1.64 -21.48 7.81
C LEU A 36 0.38 -21.76 8.64
N ASP A 37 0.04 -23.03 8.88
CA ASP A 37 -1.13 -23.41 9.68
C ASP A 37 -0.99 -22.92 11.13
N ASP A 38 0.17 -23.14 11.77
CA ASP A 38 0.43 -22.66 13.12
C ASP A 38 0.38 -21.13 13.23
N THR A 39 0.94 -20.44 12.23
CA THR A 39 0.86 -18.98 12.14
C THR A 39 -0.59 -18.51 12.02
N GLN A 40 -1.43 -19.21 11.26
CA GLN A 40 -2.84 -18.85 11.13
C GLN A 40 -3.63 -19.02 12.43
N ASP A 41 -3.32 -20.03 13.21
CA ASP A 41 -3.95 -20.22 14.51
C ASP A 41 -3.57 -19.09 15.49
N LEU A 42 -2.29 -18.70 15.55
CA LEU A 42 -1.83 -17.54 16.32
C LEU A 42 -2.50 -16.25 15.85
N LEU A 43 -2.53 -16.00 14.53
CA LEU A 43 -3.18 -14.83 13.97
C LEU A 43 -4.68 -14.79 14.26
N THR A 44 -5.34 -15.95 14.31
CA THR A 44 -6.76 -16.04 14.67
C THR A 44 -6.96 -15.72 16.15
N GLU A 45 -6.06 -16.17 17.01
CA GLU A 45 -6.12 -15.85 18.44
C GLU A 45 -5.92 -14.33 18.69
N TRP A 46 -4.97 -13.69 18.00
CA TRP A 46 -4.61 -12.31 18.25
C TRP A 46 -5.47 -11.30 17.50
N PHE A 47 -5.82 -11.58 16.25
CA PHE A 47 -6.55 -10.65 15.37
C PHE A 47 -8.02 -11.04 15.12
N GLY A 48 -8.46 -12.17 15.66
CA GLY A 48 -9.81 -12.65 15.47
C GLY A 48 -10.07 -13.19 14.06
N THR A 49 -11.28 -12.99 13.57
CA THR A 49 -11.77 -13.49 12.30
C THR A 49 -12.29 -12.36 11.41
N LEU A 50 -12.62 -12.68 10.16
CA LEU A 50 -13.23 -11.71 9.22
C LEU A 50 -14.57 -11.14 9.72
N ASP A 51 -15.30 -11.89 10.56
CA ASP A 51 -16.60 -11.47 11.09
C ASP A 51 -16.49 -10.83 12.48
N LYS A 52 -15.46 -11.18 13.23
CA LYS A 52 -15.21 -10.72 14.59
C LYS A 52 -13.71 -10.38 14.74
N PRO A 53 -13.30 -9.19 14.32
CA PRO A 53 -11.92 -8.76 14.50
C PRO A 53 -11.61 -8.61 15.99
N ALA A 54 -10.34 -8.81 16.33
CA ALA A 54 -9.79 -8.57 17.66
C ALA A 54 -8.51 -7.74 17.51
N LEU A 55 -8.08 -7.14 18.61
CA LEU A 55 -6.80 -6.45 18.69
C LEU A 55 -5.86 -7.24 19.59
N PRO A 56 -4.62 -7.50 19.15
CA PRO A 56 -3.57 -8.06 20.00
C PRO A 56 -3.39 -7.27 21.29
N PRO A 57 -2.89 -7.89 22.39
CA PRO A 57 -2.68 -7.23 23.68
C PRO A 57 -1.86 -5.93 23.60
N LEU A 58 -0.90 -5.86 22.69
CA LEU A 58 -0.08 -4.68 22.40
C LEU A 58 -0.92 -3.40 22.24
N PHE A 59 -2.09 -3.47 21.63
CA PHE A 59 -2.96 -2.31 21.42
C PHE A 59 -3.70 -1.83 22.67
N ALA A 60 -3.50 -2.47 23.83
CA ALA A 60 -3.96 -1.97 25.12
C ALA A 60 -2.95 -1.02 25.76
N GLU A 61 -1.72 -0.96 25.28
CA GLU A 61 -0.68 -0.07 25.76
C GLU A 61 -0.94 1.38 25.35
N ASP A 62 -0.58 2.32 26.21
CA ASP A 62 -0.85 3.75 26.01
C ASP A 62 -0.27 4.31 24.70
N GLU A 63 0.85 3.75 24.23
CA GLU A 63 1.53 4.15 23.02
C GLU A 63 0.77 3.75 21.74
N TYR A 64 0.03 2.63 21.77
CA TYR A 64 -0.56 2.00 20.57
C TYR A 64 -2.08 2.07 20.52
N LYS A 65 -2.76 2.34 21.64
CA LYS A 65 -4.23 2.28 21.77
C LYS A 65 -5.01 3.16 20.80
N ASP A 66 -4.40 4.27 20.34
CA ASP A 66 -5.03 5.23 19.44
C ASP A 66 -4.80 4.91 17.97
N LEU A 67 -3.93 3.92 17.67
CA LEU A 67 -3.68 3.54 16.28
C LEU A 67 -4.88 2.84 15.65
N LEU A 68 -5.54 1.93 16.36
CA LEU A 68 -6.72 1.21 15.88
C LEU A 68 -7.83 1.21 16.93
N THR A 69 -9.07 1.32 16.48
CA THR A 69 -10.23 1.30 17.36
C THR A 69 -11.09 0.07 17.05
N LEU A 70 -11.31 -0.81 18.04
CA LEU A 70 -12.08 -2.05 17.85
C LEU A 70 -13.48 -1.76 17.28
N SER A 71 -14.16 -0.70 17.73
CA SER A 71 -15.48 -0.32 17.21
C SER A 71 -15.45 0.04 15.72
N ASN A 72 -14.37 0.64 15.22
CA ASN A 72 -14.18 0.90 13.79
C ASN A 72 -13.94 -0.41 13.02
N LEU A 73 -13.14 -1.32 13.58
CA LEU A 73 -12.92 -2.64 12.96
C LEU A 73 -14.23 -3.42 12.85
N GLU A 74 -15.06 -3.42 13.89
CA GLU A 74 -16.37 -4.10 13.90
C GLU A 74 -17.34 -3.52 12.86
N LYS A 75 -17.36 -2.20 12.63
CA LYS A 75 -18.15 -1.55 11.57
C LYS A 75 -17.66 -1.97 10.17
N ALA A 76 -16.36 -2.09 9.96
CA ALA A 76 -15.79 -2.44 8.66
C ALA A 76 -15.88 -3.94 8.38
N ALA A 77 -15.73 -4.79 9.40
CA ALA A 77 -15.76 -6.24 9.35
C ALA A 77 -17.18 -6.81 9.19
N GLY A 78 -17.23 -8.12 9.00
CA GLY A 78 -18.49 -8.85 8.95
C GLY A 78 -19.10 -8.98 7.56
N PRO A 79 -20.21 -9.68 7.45
CA PRO A 79 -20.90 -9.87 6.18
C PRO A 79 -21.50 -8.55 5.70
N PRO A 80 -21.59 -8.32 4.36
CA PRO A 80 -22.23 -7.14 3.82
C PRO A 80 -23.72 -7.12 4.18
N ALA A 81 -24.29 -5.93 4.24
CA ALA A 81 -25.73 -5.76 4.43
C ALA A 81 -26.50 -6.52 3.35
N LYS A 82 -27.66 -7.09 3.73
CA LYS A 82 -28.54 -7.82 2.79
C LYS A 82 -29.30 -6.91 1.83
N THR A 83 -29.25 -5.61 2.04
CA THR A 83 -29.91 -4.58 1.23
C THR A 83 -28.90 -3.88 0.32
N ALA A 84 -29.39 -3.23 -0.75
CA ALA A 84 -28.54 -2.43 -1.63
C ALA A 84 -28.02 -1.14 -0.96
N GLU A 85 -28.59 -0.76 0.17
CA GLU A 85 -28.13 0.37 0.97
C GLU A 85 -26.88 0.02 1.74
N LEU A 86 -26.03 1.02 1.95
CA LEU A 86 -24.79 0.86 2.73
C LEU A 86 -25.17 0.55 4.19
N GLY A 87 -24.78 -0.65 4.66
CA GLY A 87 -25.07 -1.08 6.02
C GLY A 87 -24.20 -0.37 7.06
N GLU A 88 -24.54 -0.56 8.34
CA GLU A 88 -23.75 -0.06 9.46
C GLU A 88 -22.50 -0.93 9.68
N ASN A 89 -22.53 -2.20 9.25
CA ASN A 89 -21.44 -3.17 9.37
C ASN A 89 -21.12 -3.80 8.01
N GLY A 90 -19.95 -4.45 7.90
CA GLY A 90 -19.55 -5.12 6.67
C GLY A 90 -19.10 -4.18 5.56
N LEU A 91 -18.75 -2.93 5.90
CA LEU A 91 -18.39 -1.88 4.93
C LEU A 91 -17.26 -2.33 4.00
N TYR A 92 -16.23 -3.00 4.53
CA TYR A 92 -15.11 -3.45 3.73
C TYR A 92 -15.51 -4.51 2.70
N ARG A 93 -16.30 -5.52 3.10
CA ARG A 93 -16.79 -6.53 2.15
C ARG A 93 -17.71 -5.94 1.09
N GLN A 94 -18.53 -4.98 1.46
CA GLN A 94 -19.47 -4.33 0.53
C GLN A 94 -18.75 -3.45 -0.49
N LEU A 95 -17.72 -2.70 -0.08
CA LEU A 95 -17.11 -1.66 -0.90
C LEU A 95 -15.75 -2.04 -1.49
N CYS A 96 -14.98 -2.89 -0.83
CA CYS A 96 -13.56 -3.07 -1.11
C CYS A 96 -13.19 -4.51 -1.53
N ALA A 97 -13.83 -5.52 -0.92
CA ALA A 97 -13.41 -6.92 -1.04
C ALA A 97 -13.53 -7.47 -2.46
N SER A 98 -14.46 -6.97 -3.29
CA SER A 98 -14.59 -7.40 -4.69
C SER A 98 -13.29 -7.21 -5.49
N CYS A 99 -12.51 -6.18 -5.17
CA CYS A 99 -11.23 -5.87 -5.76
C CYS A 99 -10.06 -6.35 -4.88
N HIS A 100 -10.06 -5.93 -3.60
CA HIS A 100 -8.93 -6.13 -2.69
C HIS A 100 -8.93 -7.51 -2.01
N GLY A 101 -10.00 -8.31 -2.15
CA GLY A 101 -10.19 -9.56 -1.44
C GLY A 101 -10.58 -9.37 0.02
N GLU A 102 -11.23 -10.35 0.63
CA GLU A 102 -11.73 -10.26 2.01
C GLU A 102 -10.61 -10.14 3.05
N SER A 103 -9.48 -10.79 2.81
CA SER A 103 -8.27 -10.73 3.66
C SER A 103 -7.27 -9.65 3.23
N GLY A 104 -7.65 -8.76 2.31
CA GLY A 104 -6.76 -7.73 1.80
C GLY A 104 -5.65 -8.24 0.86
N GLN A 105 -5.82 -9.45 0.32
CA GLN A 105 -4.83 -10.13 -0.53
C GLN A 105 -4.69 -9.56 -1.95
N GLY A 106 -5.44 -8.51 -2.31
CA GLY A 106 -5.36 -7.88 -3.64
C GLY A 106 -5.93 -8.75 -4.78
N ARG A 107 -6.60 -9.84 -4.47
CA ARG A 107 -7.10 -10.86 -5.40
C ARG A 107 -8.58 -11.13 -5.23
N GLY A 108 -9.36 -10.06 -5.12
CA GLY A 108 -10.81 -10.17 -5.13
C GLY A 108 -11.33 -10.68 -6.49
N PRO A 109 -12.62 -11.09 -6.58
CA PRO A 109 -13.19 -11.71 -7.78
C PRO A 109 -12.97 -10.95 -9.09
N VAL A 110 -12.86 -9.62 -9.05
CA VAL A 110 -12.67 -8.80 -10.25
C VAL A 110 -11.21 -8.37 -10.46
N ALA A 111 -10.31 -8.71 -9.55
CA ALA A 111 -8.92 -8.23 -9.57
C ALA A 111 -8.16 -8.60 -10.85
N ALA A 112 -8.35 -9.82 -11.34
CA ALA A 112 -7.64 -10.33 -12.52
C ALA A 112 -7.92 -9.54 -13.81
N SER A 113 -9.04 -8.82 -13.88
CA SER A 113 -9.42 -7.97 -15.02
C SER A 113 -8.91 -6.53 -14.90
N GLN A 114 -8.25 -6.17 -13.81
CA GLN A 114 -7.82 -4.80 -13.55
C GLN A 114 -6.35 -4.55 -13.94
N ASN A 115 -6.07 -3.33 -14.40
CA ASN A 115 -4.72 -2.85 -14.65
C ASN A 115 -4.58 -1.37 -14.21
N PRO A 116 -3.80 -1.09 -13.16
CA PRO A 116 -3.05 -2.03 -12.31
C PRO A 116 -3.97 -2.87 -11.43
N TYR A 117 -3.43 -3.99 -10.96
CA TYR A 117 -4.10 -4.80 -9.94
C TYR A 117 -4.37 -4.01 -8.65
N PRO A 118 -5.43 -4.38 -7.91
CA PRO A 118 -5.69 -3.81 -6.60
C PRO A 118 -4.51 -4.05 -5.65
N ARG A 119 -4.32 -3.13 -4.72
CA ARG A 119 -3.26 -3.27 -3.72
C ARG A 119 -3.48 -4.50 -2.85
N GLU A 120 -2.45 -5.32 -2.72
CA GLU A 120 -2.35 -6.31 -1.66
C GLU A 120 -1.89 -5.62 -0.37
N PHE A 121 -2.75 -5.56 0.65
CA PHE A 121 -2.44 -4.86 1.90
C PHE A 121 -1.45 -5.64 2.77
N ARG A 122 -1.42 -6.98 2.65
CA ARG A 122 -0.53 -7.85 3.43
C ARG A 122 0.97 -7.59 3.24
N HIS A 123 1.35 -6.84 2.21
CA HIS A 123 2.74 -6.38 2.05
C HIS A 123 3.11 -5.19 2.95
N GLY A 124 2.15 -4.48 3.52
CA GLY A 124 2.42 -3.25 4.26
C GLY A 124 3.01 -2.12 3.41
N ILE A 125 2.90 -2.19 2.07
CA ILE A 125 3.48 -1.25 1.12
C ILE A 125 2.39 -0.42 0.46
N PHE A 126 2.51 0.91 0.54
CA PHE A 126 1.57 1.87 -0.03
C PHE A 126 2.29 2.84 -0.96
N LYS A 127 1.77 3.01 -2.19
CA LYS A 127 2.41 3.83 -3.25
C LYS A 127 2.24 5.34 -3.01
N TYR A 128 1.07 5.74 -2.52
CA TYR A 128 0.69 7.16 -2.42
C TYR A 128 0.57 7.57 -0.97
N LYS A 129 1.60 8.21 -0.46
CA LYS A 129 1.74 8.64 0.92
C LYS A 129 2.56 9.92 0.99
N ASN A 130 2.40 10.68 2.06
CA ASN A 130 3.09 11.95 2.29
C ASN A 130 4.31 11.81 3.20
N THR A 131 4.58 10.61 3.65
CA THR A 131 5.70 10.25 4.52
C THR A 131 6.92 9.82 3.70
N PRO A 132 8.15 9.98 4.19
CA PRO A 132 9.36 9.42 3.57
C PRO A 132 9.28 7.92 3.33
N ARG A 133 10.16 7.38 2.45
CA ARG A 133 10.09 5.98 1.99
C ARG A 133 9.99 4.93 3.10
N LYS A 134 10.74 5.11 4.18
CA LYS A 134 10.83 4.13 5.27
C LYS A 134 9.57 4.02 6.13
N TYR A 135 8.73 5.06 6.17
CA TYR A 135 7.52 5.10 6.99
C TYR A 135 6.30 4.54 6.25
N LYS A 136 5.25 4.23 6.99
CA LYS A 136 3.92 3.87 6.46
C LYS A 136 3.16 5.12 6.00
N PRO A 137 2.05 5.00 5.27
CA PRO A 137 1.14 6.15 5.09
C PRO A 137 0.55 6.59 6.42
N THR A 138 0.23 7.86 6.55
CA THR A 138 -0.65 8.30 7.61
C THR A 138 -2.08 7.81 7.35
N LYS A 139 -2.94 7.76 8.38
CA LYS A 139 -4.37 7.49 8.20
C LYS A 139 -5.02 8.50 7.24
N GLU A 140 -4.59 9.76 7.26
CA GLU A 140 -5.08 10.79 6.33
C GLU A 140 -4.67 10.50 4.88
N ASP A 141 -3.49 9.94 4.61
CA ASP A 141 -3.09 9.51 3.26
C ASP A 141 -4.04 8.44 2.71
N ILE A 142 -4.42 7.48 3.56
CA ILE A 142 -5.37 6.42 3.19
C ILE A 142 -6.77 7.04 2.97
N ALA A 143 -7.25 7.87 3.90
CA ALA A 143 -8.52 8.56 3.78
C ALA A 143 -8.60 9.43 2.51
N LYS A 144 -7.52 10.15 2.19
CA LYS A 144 -7.39 10.95 0.97
C LYS A 144 -7.49 10.08 -0.28
N THR A 145 -6.83 8.92 -0.27
CA THR A 145 -6.91 7.95 -1.39
C THR A 145 -8.33 7.42 -1.55
N LEU A 146 -9.03 7.09 -0.48
CA LEU A 146 -10.42 6.65 -0.53
C LEU A 146 -11.36 7.76 -1.05
N ARG A 147 -11.25 8.97 -0.54
CA ARG A 147 -12.10 10.10 -0.97
C ARG A 147 -11.94 10.44 -2.44
N ARG A 148 -10.73 10.37 -2.99
CA ARG A 148 -10.39 10.80 -4.35
C ARG A 148 -10.39 9.68 -5.37
N GLY A 149 -10.29 8.43 -4.91
CA GLY A 149 -9.94 7.32 -5.79
C GLY A 149 -8.53 7.49 -6.38
N LEU A 150 -8.22 6.70 -7.39
CA LEU A 150 -6.94 6.77 -8.09
C LEU A 150 -7.17 7.02 -9.59
N SER A 151 -6.99 8.27 -10.01
CA SER A 151 -7.17 8.70 -11.40
C SER A 151 -6.41 7.80 -12.38
N GLY A 152 -7.06 7.34 -13.44
CA GLY A 152 -6.50 6.41 -14.42
C GLY A 152 -6.25 5.00 -13.88
N SER A 153 -7.05 4.58 -12.92
CA SER A 153 -7.18 3.19 -12.45
C SER A 153 -8.67 2.89 -12.21
N GLN A 154 -8.98 1.66 -11.81
CA GLN A 154 -10.35 1.25 -11.47
C GLN A 154 -10.69 1.47 -9.98
N MET A 155 -9.79 2.06 -9.19
CA MET A 155 -10.09 2.43 -7.82
C MET A 155 -11.05 3.64 -7.81
N PRO A 156 -12.33 3.45 -7.44
CA PRO A 156 -13.33 4.52 -7.46
C PRO A 156 -13.10 5.51 -6.30
N LEU A 157 -13.80 6.63 -6.36
CA LEU A 157 -13.85 7.58 -5.26
C LEU A 157 -15.00 7.23 -4.29
N PHE A 158 -14.75 7.38 -3.00
CA PHE A 158 -15.72 7.12 -1.92
C PHE A 158 -16.06 8.42 -1.16
N ASN A 159 -16.42 9.48 -1.90
CA ASN A 159 -16.66 10.82 -1.35
C ASN A 159 -18.03 10.98 -0.65
N LYS A 160 -18.89 9.96 -0.71
CA LYS A 160 -20.23 9.96 -0.08
C LYS A 160 -20.25 9.28 1.30
N LEU A 161 -19.12 8.71 1.74
CA LEU A 161 -19.03 8.08 3.05
C LEU A 161 -19.06 9.14 4.15
N THR A 162 -19.72 8.81 5.25
CA THR A 162 -19.63 9.60 6.49
C THR A 162 -18.21 9.55 7.06
N LEU A 163 -17.88 10.47 7.96
CA LEU A 163 -16.56 10.45 8.64
C LEU A 163 -16.36 9.14 9.39
N GLU A 164 -17.37 8.64 10.09
CA GLU A 164 -17.30 7.35 10.82
C GLU A 164 -17.07 6.17 9.89
N GLN A 165 -17.76 6.11 8.74
CA GLN A 165 -17.54 5.05 7.75
C GLN A 165 -16.15 5.13 7.14
N MET A 166 -15.64 6.34 6.90
CA MET A 166 -14.30 6.56 6.40
C MET A 166 -13.25 6.11 7.42
N ASP A 167 -13.39 6.52 8.68
CA ASP A 167 -12.47 6.15 9.76
C ASP A 167 -12.48 4.62 9.99
N ALA A 168 -13.65 3.98 9.93
CA ALA A 168 -13.77 2.52 10.02
C ALA A 168 -13.02 1.80 8.90
N LEU A 169 -13.15 2.26 7.65
CA LEU A 169 -12.44 1.66 6.51
C LEU A 169 -10.94 1.92 6.56
N VAL A 170 -10.51 3.10 6.99
CA VAL A 170 -9.09 3.44 7.17
C VAL A 170 -8.46 2.54 8.22
N ASP A 171 -9.09 2.42 9.40
CA ASP A 171 -8.60 1.53 10.47
C ASP A 171 -8.55 0.08 10.01
N TYR A 172 -9.53 -0.37 9.24
CA TYR A 172 -9.56 -1.74 8.74
C TYR A 172 -8.47 -2.01 7.68
N VAL A 173 -8.13 -1.06 6.82
CA VAL A 173 -7.01 -1.17 5.88
C VAL A 173 -5.68 -1.23 6.63
N VAL A 174 -5.49 -0.41 7.68
CA VAL A 174 -4.32 -0.47 8.56
C VAL A 174 -4.24 -1.82 9.27
N PHE A 175 -5.36 -2.29 9.83
CA PHE A 175 -5.47 -3.59 10.49
C PHE A 175 -5.09 -4.76 9.56
N LEU A 176 -5.65 -4.81 8.34
CA LEU A 176 -5.30 -5.83 7.35
C LEU A 176 -3.82 -5.78 6.96
N SER A 177 -3.26 -4.58 6.91
CA SER A 177 -1.85 -4.37 6.59
C SER A 177 -0.94 -4.88 7.70
N ILE A 178 -1.21 -4.51 8.96
CA ILE A 178 -0.44 -4.97 10.13
C ILE A 178 -0.52 -6.49 10.24
N ARG A 179 -1.74 -7.06 10.21
CA ARG A 179 -1.96 -8.51 10.28
C ARG A 179 -1.21 -9.26 9.17
N GLY A 180 -1.31 -8.78 7.94
CA GLY A 180 -0.68 -9.46 6.80
C GLY A 180 0.84 -9.33 6.79
N GLU A 181 1.39 -8.18 7.19
CA GLU A 181 2.84 -8.00 7.34
C GLU A 181 3.38 -8.85 8.49
N PHE A 182 2.63 -8.95 9.57
CA PHE A 182 2.96 -9.82 10.70
C PHE A 182 2.99 -11.30 10.28
N GLU A 183 1.97 -11.79 9.54
CA GLU A 183 1.97 -13.13 8.96
C GLU A 183 3.24 -13.41 8.15
N ARG A 184 3.62 -12.49 7.27
CA ARG A 184 4.83 -12.64 6.44
C ARG A 184 6.11 -12.66 7.26
N LYS A 185 6.23 -11.81 8.28
CA LYS A 185 7.40 -11.77 9.15
C LYS A 185 7.51 -12.99 10.06
N LEU A 186 6.38 -13.52 10.54
CA LEU A 186 6.38 -14.79 11.29
C LEU A 186 6.85 -15.97 10.44
N LEU A 187 6.35 -16.08 9.20
CA LEU A 187 6.80 -17.11 8.26
C LEU A 187 8.27 -16.96 7.90
N TYR A 188 8.74 -15.72 7.72
CA TYR A 188 10.16 -15.43 7.47
C TYR A 188 11.02 -15.83 8.68
N ASN A 189 10.63 -15.43 9.89
CA ASN A 189 11.33 -15.80 11.11
C ASN A 189 11.34 -17.32 11.32
N ALA A 190 10.21 -18.00 11.07
CA ALA A 190 10.14 -19.45 11.12
C ALA A 190 11.15 -20.12 10.16
N ALA A 191 11.25 -19.60 8.94
CA ALA A 191 12.14 -20.18 7.92
C ALA A 191 13.64 -19.99 8.21
N TYR A 192 14.03 -18.88 8.85
CA TYR A 192 15.44 -18.53 9.03
C TYR A 192 15.98 -18.71 10.45
N GLU A 193 15.09 -18.66 11.47
CA GLU A 193 15.53 -18.64 12.88
C GLU A 193 15.06 -19.87 13.66
N MET A 194 14.21 -20.75 13.07
CA MET A 194 13.65 -21.89 13.77
C MET A 194 14.00 -23.22 13.13
N ASP A 195 14.09 -24.27 13.95
CA ASP A 195 14.36 -25.64 13.48
C ASP A 195 13.03 -26.34 13.13
N LEU A 196 12.62 -26.19 11.87
CA LEU A 196 11.34 -26.73 11.38
C LEU A 196 11.27 -28.26 11.33
N GLU A 197 12.41 -28.97 11.37
CA GLU A 197 12.43 -30.43 11.41
C GLU A 197 12.08 -30.98 12.79
N LYS A 198 12.36 -30.20 13.84
CA LYS A 198 12.20 -30.65 15.23
C LYS A 198 11.00 -30.00 15.92
N ASP A 199 10.61 -28.81 15.50
CA ASP A 199 9.72 -27.99 16.29
C ASP A 199 8.48 -27.49 15.52
N ARG A 200 7.34 -27.47 16.20
CA ARG A 200 6.20 -26.66 15.83
C ARG A 200 6.55 -25.18 16.10
N VAL A 201 6.14 -24.28 15.23
CA VAL A 201 6.43 -22.85 15.35
C VAL A 201 5.16 -22.06 15.64
N TYR A 202 5.23 -21.17 16.62
CA TYR A 202 4.08 -20.34 17.04
C TYR A 202 2.80 -21.13 17.39
N SER A 203 2.94 -22.42 17.73
CA SER A 203 1.80 -23.30 17.89
C SER A 203 1.03 -23.03 19.19
N VAL A 204 -0.17 -22.49 19.06
CA VAL A 204 -1.07 -22.26 20.18
C VAL A 204 -1.45 -23.55 20.93
N SER A 205 -1.22 -24.71 20.31
CA SER A 205 -1.43 -26.02 20.98
C SER A 205 -0.49 -26.24 22.18
N PHE A 206 0.64 -25.53 22.25
CA PHE A 206 1.54 -25.57 23.39
C PHE A 206 1.15 -24.62 24.52
N LYS A 207 0.16 -23.77 24.30
CA LYS A 207 -0.40 -22.91 25.33
C LYS A 207 -0.98 -23.77 26.46
N GLY A 208 -0.42 -23.62 27.65
CA GLY A 208 -0.82 -24.43 28.81
C GLY A 208 -0.30 -25.87 28.83
N SER A 209 0.69 -26.21 28.00
CA SER A 209 1.40 -27.48 28.05
C SER A 209 1.89 -27.78 29.47
N GLN A 210 1.74 -29.07 29.92
CA GLN A 210 2.30 -29.55 31.17
C GLN A 210 3.79 -29.90 31.03
N ASP A 211 4.26 -30.08 29.79
CA ASP A 211 5.66 -30.30 29.51
C ASP A 211 6.48 -28.99 29.59
N SER A 212 7.45 -28.99 30.50
CA SER A 212 8.25 -27.78 30.80
C SER A 212 9.06 -27.27 29.61
N GLU A 213 9.51 -28.13 28.71
CA GLU A 213 10.26 -27.75 27.53
C GLU A 213 9.37 -27.12 26.49
N SER A 214 8.26 -27.75 26.15
CA SER A 214 7.23 -27.19 25.24
C SER A 214 6.70 -25.86 25.71
N LYS A 215 6.49 -25.69 27.02
CA LYS A 215 6.05 -24.44 27.61
C LYS A 215 7.09 -23.32 27.42
N LYS A 216 8.36 -23.58 27.72
CA LYS A 216 9.43 -22.59 27.54
C LYS A 216 9.62 -22.20 26.08
N LYS A 217 9.54 -23.17 25.15
CA LYS A 217 9.59 -22.88 23.72
C LYS A 217 8.44 -21.97 23.28
N TYR A 218 7.23 -22.29 23.71
CA TYR A 218 6.05 -21.47 23.42
C TYR A 218 6.23 -20.03 23.93
N GLU A 219 6.66 -19.87 25.18
CA GLU A 219 6.89 -18.54 25.79
C GLU A 219 7.94 -17.74 24.99
N SER A 220 9.06 -18.36 24.62
CA SER A 220 10.10 -17.69 23.82
C SER A 220 9.63 -17.35 22.41
N GLN A 221 8.83 -18.21 21.77
CA GLN A 221 8.27 -17.92 20.45
C GLN A 221 7.23 -16.79 20.49
N MET A 222 6.44 -16.71 21.58
CA MET A 222 5.48 -15.61 21.78
C MET A 222 6.19 -14.28 22.02
N GLU A 223 7.27 -14.27 22.81
CA GLU A 223 8.12 -13.08 22.99
C GLU A 223 8.68 -12.58 21.63
N SER A 224 9.21 -13.49 20.81
CA SER A 224 9.67 -13.15 19.46
C SER A 224 8.52 -12.62 18.56
N ALA A 225 7.33 -13.21 18.66
CA ALA A 225 6.17 -12.76 17.92
C ALA A 225 5.72 -11.35 18.35
N GLU A 226 5.74 -11.06 19.65
CA GLU A 226 5.44 -9.73 20.20
C GLU A 226 6.44 -8.69 19.72
N GLU A 227 7.76 -8.99 19.74
CA GLU A 227 8.79 -8.09 19.21
C GLU A 227 8.58 -7.80 17.71
N ILE A 228 8.26 -8.82 16.92
CA ILE A 228 7.98 -8.67 15.49
C ILE A 228 6.76 -7.76 15.29
N LEU A 229 5.68 -7.95 16.06
CA LEU A 229 4.48 -7.14 15.97
C LEU A 229 4.76 -5.70 16.36
N THR A 230 5.45 -5.49 17.49
CA THR A 230 5.87 -4.18 17.99
C THR A 230 6.63 -3.41 16.93
N GLY A 231 7.66 -4.01 16.33
CA GLY A 231 8.43 -3.34 15.26
C GLY A 231 7.62 -3.03 13.98
N ILE A 232 6.49 -3.68 13.74
CA ILE A 232 5.55 -3.29 12.66
C ILE A 232 4.73 -2.09 13.09
N VAL A 233 4.17 -2.13 14.30
CA VAL A 233 3.25 -1.12 14.84
C VAL A 233 3.97 0.20 15.08
N ASP A 234 5.21 0.17 15.58
CA ASP A 234 6.06 1.35 15.78
C ASP A 234 6.17 2.19 14.51
N VAL A 235 6.43 1.56 13.36
CA VAL A 235 6.53 2.28 12.08
C VAL A 235 5.20 2.94 11.70
N TRP A 236 4.06 2.36 12.08
CA TRP A 236 2.76 2.99 11.85
C TRP A 236 2.54 4.20 12.77
N VAL A 237 2.91 4.10 14.03
CA VAL A 237 2.79 5.19 15.02
C VAL A 237 3.72 6.35 14.63
N GLU A 238 5.00 6.05 14.39
CA GLU A 238 5.99 7.06 13.98
C GLU A 238 5.62 7.78 12.67
N SER A 239 4.84 7.13 11.81
CA SER A 239 4.43 7.71 10.52
C SER A 239 3.56 8.97 10.68
N ALA A 240 2.82 9.10 11.78
CA ALA A 240 1.98 10.25 12.04
C ALA A 240 2.81 11.54 12.12
N ASP A 241 3.99 11.47 12.76
CA ASP A 241 4.88 12.61 12.99
C ASP A 241 5.98 12.74 11.92
N SER A 242 6.04 11.79 10.96
CA SER A 242 7.11 11.75 9.95
C SER A 242 6.82 12.59 8.69
N VAL A 243 5.68 13.27 8.63
CA VAL A 243 5.32 14.11 7.48
C VAL A 243 6.19 15.36 7.44
N GLU A 244 7.13 15.40 6.50
CA GLU A 244 8.01 16.55 6.33
C GLU A 244 7.26 17.77 5.80
N LYS A 245 7.60 18.94 6.34
CA LYS A 245 7.18 20.23 5.82
C LYS A 245 8.23 20.71 4.83
N PHE A 246 7.79 21.14 3.65
CA PHE A 246 8.66 21.68 2.63
C PHE A 246 8.42 23.19 2.50
N GLU A 247 9.50 23.94 2.34
CA GLU A 247 9.42 25.36 2.03
C GLU A 247 8.94 25.56 0.60
N MET A 248 8.04 26.53 0.43
CA MET A 248 7.60 26.93 -0.89
C MET A 248 8.73 27.74 -1.54
N PRO A 249 8.92 27.62 -2.88
CA PRO A 249 9.96 28.37 -3.56
C PRO A 249 9.63 29.86 -3.66
N ASP A 250 10.64 30.67 -3.90
CA ASP A 250 10.50 32.13 -4.09
C ASP A 250 9.86 32.51 -5.45
N PHE A 251 9.61 31.53 -6.31
CA PHE A 251 8.98 31.71 -7.61
C PHE A 251 7.58 31.06 -7.64
N PRO A 252 6.68 31.51 -8.54
CA PRO A 252 5.31 31.00 -8.57
C PRO A 252 5.24 29.52 -8.97
N ILE A 253 4.30 28.80 -8.36
CA ILE A 253 3.93 27.45 -8.76
C ILE A 253 2.86 27.52 -9.86
N TYR A 254 2.91 26.60 -10.81
CA TYR A 254 1.97 26.52 -11.93
C TYR A 254 0.51 26.57 -11.46
N GLY A 255 -0.24 27.55 -11.97
CA GLY A 255 -1.62 27.84 -11.61
C GLY A 255 -1.78 28.80 -10.42
N THR A 256 -0.68 29.35 -9.87
CA THR A 256 -0.70 30.41 -8.83
C THR A 256 -0.09 31.72 -9.31
N GLU A 257 0.32 31.78 -10.58
CA GLU A 257 0.96 32.96 -11.17
C GLU A 257 -0.01 34.12 -11.33
N THR A 258 0.55 35.33 -11.23
CA THR A 258 -0.10 36.58 -11.58
C THR A 258 0.58 37.14 -12.87
N ASP A 259 0.01 38.19 -13.46
CA ASP A 259 0.62 38.81 -14.62
C ASP A 259 2.02 39.40 -14.34
N GLU A 260 2.26 39.82 -13.08
CA GLU A 260 3.54 40.40 -12.63
C GLU A 260 4.66 39.35 -12.53
N ASN A 261 4.33 38.10 -12.12
CA ASN A 261 5.31 37.04 -11.90
C ASN A 261 5.28 35.92 -12.95
N ARG A 262 4.48 36.08 -14.02
CA ARG A 262 4.37 35.10 -15.10
C ARG A 262 5.70 34.73 -15.75
N ASN A 263 6.58 35.70 -15.91
CA ASN A 263 7.92 35.48 -16.50
C ASN A 263 8.76 34.56 -15.61
N GLN A 264 8.68 34.72 -14.28
CA GLN A 264 9.36 33.80 -13.32
C GLN A 264 8.84 32.37 -13.44
N LEU A 265 7.52 32.20 -13.64
CA LEU A 265 6.97 30.86 -13.89
C LEU A 265 7.50 30.27 -15.19
N LEU A 266 7.55 31.02 -16.28
CA LEU A 266 8.09 30.54 -17.57
C LEU A 266 9.57 30.16 -17.45
N GLU A 267 10.38 30.92 -16.74
CA GLU A 267 11.79 30.60 -16.45
C GLU A 267 11.87 29.28 -15.61
N SER A 268 11.03 29.15 -14.61
CA SER A 268 10.94 27.93 -13.80
C SER A 268 10.57 26.71 -14.64
N ILE A 269 9.60 26.81 -15.54
CA ILE A 269 9.19 25.74 -16.46
C ILE A 269 10.35 25.35 -17.39
N GLU A 270 11.07 26.34 -17.99
CA GLU A 270 12.23 26.05 -18.85
C GLU A 270 13.38 25.39 -18.08
N LYS A 271 13.63 25.80 -16.82
CA LYS A 271 14.61 25.11 -15.97
C LYS A 271 14.17 23.68 -15.67
N GLY A 272 12.90 23.48 -15.29
CA GLY A 272 12.33 22.17 -15.06
C GLY A 272 12.40 21.23 -16.27
N LYS A 273 12.16 21.76 -17.47
CA LYS A 273 12.32 21.04 -18.74
C LYS A 273 13.75 20.55 -18.97
N LYS A 274 14.75 21.41 -18.72
CA LYS A 274 16.17 21.04 -18.82
C LYS A 274 16.52 19.95 -17.80
N LEU A 275 16.08 20.10 -16.55
CA LEU A 275 16.29 19.12 -15.50
C LEU A 275 15.62 17.77 -15.84
N PHE A 276 14.40 17.78 -16.39
CA PHE A 276 13.66 16.57 -16.73
C PHE A 276 14.42 15.64 -17.68
N VAL A 277 15.22 16.20 -18.60
CA VAL A 277 16.03 15.43 -19.54
C VAL A 277 17.50 15.27 -19.10
N SER A 278 17.90 15.89 -18.01
CA SER A 278 19.26 15.80 -17.46
C SER A 278 19.57 14.41 -16.93
N GLU A 279 20.86 14.12 -16.72
CA GLU A 279 21.31 12.88 -16.11
C GLU A 279 21.00 12.82 -14.62
N GLU A 280 21.00 13.96 -13.94
CA GLU A 280 20.77 14.08 -12.50
C GLU A 280 19.33 13.71 -12.13
N ALA A 281 18.34 14.25 -12.85
CA ALA A 281 16.93 13.93 -12.62
C ALA A 281 16.50 12.65 -13.36
N ALA A 282 17.07 12.37 -14.52
CA ALA A 282 16.87 11.18 -15.33
C ALA A 282 15.40 10.81 -15.65
N CYS A 283 14.46 11.76 -15.53
CA CYS A 283 13.02 11.50 -15.67
C CYS A 283 12.67 10.99 -17.09
N ALA A 284 13.32 11.58 -18.11
CA ALA A 284 13.12 11.24 -19.51
C ALA A 284 13.47 9.78 -19.84
N LYS A 285 14.36 9.13 -19.08
CA LYS A 285 14.73 7.71 -19.31
C LYS A 285 13.52 6.80 -19.21
N CYS A 286 12.57 7.13 -18.33
CA CYS A 286 11.34 6.36 -18.14
C CYS A 286 10.14 7.04 -18.83
N HIS A 287 9.98 8.36 -18.63
CA HIS A 287 8.79 9.09 -19.09
C HIS A 287 8.89 9.61 -20.52
N GLY A 288 10.02 9.38 -21.22
CA GLY A 288 10.30 9.97 -22.53
C GLY A 288 10.61 11.48 -22.45
N ALA A 289 11.30 12.04 -23.45
CA ALA A 289 11.76 13.42 -23.41
C ALA A 289 10.64 14.46 -23.32
N SER A 290 9.45 14.14 -23.84
CA SER A 290 8.24 14.97 -23.80
C SER A 290 7.32 14.68 -22.62
N GLY A 291 7.63 13.69 -21.78
CA GLY A 291 6.74 13.22 -20.71
C GLY A 291 5.56 12.37 -21.18
N SER A 292 5.47 12.03 -22.48
CA SER A 292 4.37 11.25 -23.07
C SER A 292 4.53 9.72 -22.91
N GLY A 293 5.55 9.26 -22.20
CA GLY A 293 5.95 7.84 -22.13
C GLY A 293 6.96 7.46 -23.21
N GLY A 294 7.23 6.16 -23.35
CA GLY A 294 8.15 5.65 -24.38
C GLY A 294 9.62 5.94 -24.10
N GLY A 295 10.02 6.09 -22.85
CA GLY A 295 11.43 6.18 -22.47
C GLY A 295 12.21 4.92 -22.84
N THR A 296 13.54 5.01 -22.80
CA THR A 296 14.45 3.92 -23.19
C THR A 296 14.55 2.81 -22.15
N GLN A 297 14.14 3.07 -20.92
CA GLN A 297 14.15 2.06 -19.86
C GLN A 297 13.04 1.02 -20.11
N LEU A 298 13.41 -0.24 -20.06
CA LEU A 298 12.45 -1.34 -20.23
C LEU A 298 11.42 -1.32 -19.08
N PRO A 299 10.17 -1.73 -19.37
CA PRO A 299 9.16 -1.92 -18.34
C PRO A 299 9.66 -2.88 -17.26
N ASP A 300 9.40 -2.55 -16.01
CA ASP A 300 9.69 -3.37 -14.84
C ASP A 300 8.38 -3.79 -14.17
N TYR A 301 8.47 -4.63 -13.14
CA TYR A 301 7.33 -5.12 -12.37
C TYR A 301 7.32 -4.45 -11.00
N ASP A 302 6.19 -4.50 -10.32
CA ASP A 302 6.11 -4.04 -8.92
C ASP A 302 6.73 -5.06 -7.96
N ASP A 303 7.08 -4.58 -6.77
CA ASP A 303 7.86 -5.35 -5.81
C ASP A 303 7.15 -6.63 -5.37
N TRP A 304 5.80 -6.63 -5.23
CA TRP A 304 5.07 -7.85 -4.86
C TRP A 304 5.05 -8.91 -5.98
N THR A 305 5.04 -8.51 -7.25
CA THR A 305 5.21 -9.46 -8.36
C THR A 305 6.60 -10.09 -8.30
N LYS A 306 7.63 -9.30 -8.00
CA LYS A 306 9.01 -9.78 -7.86
C LYS A 306 9.18 -10.76 -6.71
N ASP A 307 8.46 -10.59 -5.60
CA ASP A 307 8.53 -11.47 -4.44
C ASP A 307 8.22 -12.93 -4.78
N TRP A 308 7.26 -13.19 -5.66
CA TRP A 308 6.87 -14.53 -6.06
C TRP A 308 7.31 -14.93 -7.47
N THR A 309 8.18 -14.16 -8.10
CA THR A 309 8.77 -14.46 -9.41
C THR A 309 10.28 -14.30 -9.38
N THR A 310 10.80 -13.12 -9.66
CA THR A 310 12.22 -12.86 -9.87
C THR A 310 13.07 -13.22 -8.67
N LYS A 311 12.59 -12.99 -7.44
CA LYS A 311 13.35 -13.34 -6.22
C LYS A 311 13.55 -14.84 -6.03
N ILE A 312 12.63 -15.66 -6.54
CA ILE A 312 12.75 -17.13 -6.52
C ILE A 312 13.23 -17.70 -7.85
N GLY A 313 13.84 -16.87 -8.70
CA GLY A 313 14.47 -17.31 -9.96
C GLY A 313 13.51 -17.53 -11.14
N ILE A 314 12.22 -17.17 -11.01
CA ILE A 314 11.21 -17.31 -12.07
C ILE A 314 11.11 -16.00 -12.84
N LYS A 315 11.20 -16.08 -14.18
CA LYS A 315 10.95 -14.91 -15.03
C LYS A 315 9.45 -14.63 -15.10
N PRO A 316 9.00 -13.37 -14.98
CA PRO A 316 7.59 -13.01 -15.12
C PRO A 316 6.93 -13.41 -16.45
N THR A 317 7.72 -13.78 -17.45
CA THR A 317 7.27 -14.23 -18.76
C THR A 317 7.22 -15.75 -18.90
N ASP A 318 7.71 -16.51 -17.93
CA ASP A 318 7.75 -17.98 -17.96
C ASP A 318 6.41 -18.55 -17.49
N THR A 319 5.52 -18.77 -18.44
CA THR A 319 4.15 -19.20 -18.18
C THR A 319 4.08 -20.54 -17.44
N ASP A 320 4.94 -21.50 -17.77
CA ASP A 320 4.88 -22.85 -17.21
C ASP A 320 5.29 -22.86 -15.74
N LEU A 321 6.35 -22.13 -15.39
CA LEU A 321 6.80 -21.97 -14.00
C LEU A 321 5.84 -21.11 -13.15
N LEU A 322 5.05 -20.25 -13.79
CA LEU A 322 4.05 -19.43 -13.09
C LEU A 322 2.76 -20.20 -12.74
N LEU A 323 2.43 -21.28 -13.47
CA LEU A 323 1.17 -22.03 -13.25
C LEU A 323 1.00 -22.51 -11.79
N PRO A 324 2.01 -23.11 -11.12
CA PRO A 324 1.86 -23.54 -9.72
C PRO A 324 1.60 -22.39 -8.75
N LEU A 325 2.16 -21.21 -9.03
CA LEU A 325 1.97 -20.00 -8.25
C LEU A 325 0.58 -19.40 -8.48
N MET A 326 0.13 -19.37 -9.73
CA MET A 326 -1.21 -18.92 -10.10
C MET A 326 -2.30 -19.84 -9.51
N ALA A 327 -2.05 -21.15 -9.44
CA ALA A 327 -2.95 -22.11 -8.78
C ALA A 327 -3.10 -21.83 -7.27
N ARG A 328 -2.13 -21.15 -6.66
CA ARG A 328 -2.16 -20.70 -5.26
C ARG A 328 -2.65 -19.25 -5.11
N GLY A 329 -3.26 -18.71 -6.15
CA GLY A 329 -3.86 -17.40 -6.16
C GLY A 329 -2.94 -16.27 -6.67
N GLY A 330 -1.75 -16.55 -7.21
CA GLY A 330 -0.93 -15.56 -7.90
C GLY A 330 -1.66 -15.01 -9.14
N LEU A 331 -1.65 -13.68 -9.31
CA LEU A 331 -2.15 -13.06 -10.53
C LEU A 331 -1.02 -13.03 -11.58
N LYS A 332 -1.38 -13.07 -12.85
CA LYS A 332 -0.39 -12.99 -13.94
C LYS A 332 0.44 -11.71 -13.80
N PRO A 333 1.78 -11.78 -13.87
CA PRO A 333 2.61 -10.57 -13.79
C PRO A 333 2.22 -9.52 -14.81
N GLN A 334 2.06 -8.27 -14.36
CA GLN A 334 1.81 -7.12 -15.23
C GLN A 334 2.99 -6.16 -15.15
N PRO A 335 3.55 -5.72 -16.31
CA PRO A 335 4.61 -4.72 -16.30
C PRO A 335 4.06 -3.37 -15.85
N LEU A 336 4.86 -2.63 -15.08
CA LEU A 336 4.59 -1.25 -14.74
C LEU A 336 5.13 -0.34 -15.84
N VAL A 337 4.24 0.36 -16.52
CA VAL A 337 4.60 1.33 -17.55
C VAL A 337 4.66 2.72 -16.92
N PRO A 338 5.75 3.47 -17.17
CA PRO A 338 5.83 4.87 -16.76
C PRO A 338 4.63 5.67 -17.28
N ARG A 339 4.09 6.51 -16.40
CA ARG A 339 2.88 7.27 -16.71
C ARG A 339 3.11 8.25 -17.85
N ASN A 340 2.16 8.35 -18.78
CA ASN A 340 2.06 9.47 -19.70
C ASN A 340 1.63 10.72 -18.90
N LEU A 341 2.58 11.63 -18.68
CA LEU A 341 2.35 12.82 -17.88
C LEU A 341 1.49 13.86 -18.61
N VAL A 342 1.52 13.84 -19.96
CA VAL A 342 0.74 14.76 -20.80
C VAL A 342 -0.77 14.54 -20.62
N GLU A 343 -1.21 13.33 -20.30
CA GLU A 343 -2.63 13.06 -20.00
C GLU A 343 -3.14 13.79 -18.75
N GLY A 344 -2.26 14.29 -17.89
CA GLY A 344 -2.63 14.99 -16.65
C GLY A 344 -3.28 14.10 -15.58
N LYS A 345 -3.22 12.78 -15.74
CA LYS A 345 -3.79 11.80 -14.79
C LYS A 345 -2.74 11.35 -13.78
N PHE A 346 -2.74 11.96 -12.60
CA PHE A 346 -1.81 11.65 -11.51
C PHE A 346 -2.52 10.85 -10.41
N ARG A 347 -2.15 9.57 -10.25
CA ARG A 347 -2.81 8.65 -9.30
C ARG A 347 -2.72 9.08 -7.84
N GLY A 348 -1.62 9.70 -7.43
CA GLY A 348 -1.42 10.17 -6.06
C GLY A 348 -1.91 11.59 -5.79
N GLY A 349 -2.55 12.23 -6.79
CA GLY A 349 -2.97 13.63 -6.74
C GLY A 349 -2.17 14.53 -7.68
N ARG A 350 -2.80 15.62 -8.12
CA ARG A 350 -2.23 16.61 -9.04
C ARG A 350 -1.69 17.84 -8.32
N GLU A 351 -1.98 17.98 -7.03
CA GLU A 351 -1.54 19.12 -6.25
C GLU A 351 -0.01 19.24 -6.32
N PRO A 352 0.55 20.45 -6.45
CA PRO A 352 1.98 20.66 -6.59
C PRO A 352 2.81 19.94 -5.52
N LEU A 353 2.39 20.01 -4.25
CA LEU A 353 3.07 19.36 -3.14
C LEU A 353 3.02 17.82 -3.22
N GLU A 354 1.95 17.25 -3.79
CA GLU A 354 1.86 15.80 -4.04
C GLU A 354 2.87 15.36 -5.11
N LEU A 355 3.00 16.14 -6.19
CA LEU A 355 3.98 15.86 -7.23
C LEU A 355 5.41 16.04 -6.71
N TYR A 356 5.65 17.09 -5.92
CA TYR A 356 6.93 17.32 -5.26
C TYR A 356 7.33 16.09 -4.41
N ARG A 357 6.45 15.60 -3.53
CA ARG A 357 6.70 14.42 -2.72
C ARG A 357 6.95 13.16 -3.54
N ARG A 358 6.24 12.99 -4.69
CA ARG A 358 6.48 11.84 -5.59
C ARG A 358 7.87 11.90 -6.23
N ILE A 359 8.38 13.09 -6.55
CA ILE A 359 9.74 13.26 -7.05
C ILE A 359 10.73 13.06 -5.90
N ARG A 360 10.49 13.69 -4.76
CA ARG A 360 11.37 13.66 -3.58
C ARG A 360 11.58 12.25 -3.04
N TYR A 361 10.50 11.50 -2.84
CA TYR A 361 10.53 10.18 -2.19
C TYR A 361 10.44 9.02 -3.18
N GLY A 362 10.15 9.27 -4.43
CA GLY A 362 9.79 8.22 -5.38
C GLY A 362 8.45 7.56 -5.02
N ILE A 363 8.22 6.37 -5.58
CA ILE A 363 7.02 5.58 -5.30
C ILE A 363 7.45 4.21 -4.77
N VAL A 364 7.16 3.94 -3.50
CA VAL A 364 7.47 2.66 -2.87
C VAL A 364 6.67 1.54 -3.54
N GLY A 365 7.29 0.41 -3.82
CA GLY A 365 6.66 -0.71 -4.53
C GLY A 365 6.43 -0.44 -6.03
N ALA A 366 7.17 0.51 -6.60
CA ALA A 366 7.21 0.76 -8.03
C ALA A 366 8.63 1.21 -8.44
N PRO A 367 9.01 1.05 -9.73
CA PRO A 367 10.36 1.39 -10.21
C PRO A 367 10.68 2.89 -10.24
N MET A 368 9.82 3.77 -9.76
CA MET A 368 10.10 5.20 -9.67
C MET A 368 10.98 5.48 -8.45
N PRO A 369 12.29 5.79 -8.64
CA PRO A 369 13.20 6.05 -7.52
C PRO A 369 12.92 7.41 -6.86
N ALA A 370 13.47 7.62 -5.67
CA ALA A 370 13.55 8.93 -5.05
C ALA A 370 14.60 9.79 -5.78
N ALA A 371 14.36 11.08 -5.87
CA ALA A 371 15.36 12.02 -6.35
C ALA A 371 16.54 12.09 -5.36
N THR A 372 17.77 12.14 -5.88
CA THR A 372 18.94 12.41 -5.06
C THR A 372 19.01 13.91 -4.81
N VAL A 373 18.64 14.35 -3.62
CA VAL A 373 18.67 15.76 -3.23
C VAL A 373 19.90 16.03 -2.39
N VAL A 374 20.63 17.07 -2.77
CA VAL A 374 21.90 17.50 -2.16
C VAL A 374 21.75 18.87 -1.50
N LYS A 375 22.58 19.12 -0.50
CA LYS A 375 22.57 20.38 0.25
C LYS A 375 23.48 21.44 -0.38
N SER A 376 24.50 21.01 -1.11
CA SER A 376 25.49 21.89 -1.74
C SER A 376 25.47 21.74 -3.27
N SER A 377 25.67 22.84 -3.98
CA SER A 377 25.82 22.83 -5.45
C SER A 377 27.06 22.08 -5.94
N ASP A 378 28.01 21.80 -5.06
CA ASP A 378 29.25 21.08 -5.38
C ASP A 378 29.06 19.56 -5.39
N GLU A 379 27.92 19.09 -4.89
CA GLU A 379 27.55 17.67 -4.86
C GLU A 379 26.72 17.31 -6.12
N LYS A 380 26.86 16.07 -6.61
CA LYS A 380 26.01 15.57 -7.70
C LYS A 380 24.61 15.26 -7.19
N GLY A 381 23.62 15.96 -7.71
CA GLY A 381 22.21 15.78 -7.36
C GLY A 381 21.39 17.01 -7.66
N LEU A 382 20.15 16.97 -7.23
CA LEU A 382 19.18 18.06 -7.36
C LEU A 382 19.14 18.88 -6.07
N GLN A 383 18.92 20.17 -6.18
CA GLN A 383 18.59 21.01 -5.03
C GLN A 383 17.08 20.98 -4.76
N GLU A 384 16.65 21.36 -3.56
CA GLU A 384 15.21 21.42 -3.20
C GLU A 384 14.40 22.27 -4.19
N ALA A 385 14.96 23.42 -4.64
CA ALA A 385 14.32 24.27 -5.62
C ALA A 385 14.16 23.59 -7.00
N ASP A 386 15.08 22.69 -7.37
CA ASP A 386 15.01 21.97 -8.64
C ASP A 386 13.79 21.06 -8.73
N LEU A 387 13.36 20.48 -7.60
CA LEU A 387 12.15 19.67 -7.54
C LEU A 387 10.91 20.53 -7.87
N TRP A 388 10.85 21.77 -7.38
CA TRP A 388 9.76 22.67 -7.71
C TRP A 388 9.76 23.10 -9.18
N HIS A 389 10.94 23.30 -9.80
CA HIS A 389 11.05 23.52 -11.23
C HIS A 389 10.54 22.31 -12.04
N LEU A 390 10.88 21.08 -11.61
CA LEU A 390 10.33 19.85 -12.19
C LEU A 390 8.81 19.76 -12.05
N VAL A 391 8.26 20.13 -10.89
CA VAL A 391 6.80 20.18 -10.65
C VAL A 391 6.14 21.16 -11.63
N ASN A 392 6.68 22.38 -11.78
CA ASN A 392 6.16 23.37 -12.70
C ASN A 392 6.18 22.88 -14.16
N TYR A 393 7.26 22.24 -14.58
CA TYR A 393 7.34 21.64 -15.92
C TYR A 393 6.31 20.52 -16.09
N VAL A 394 6.22 19.57 -15.17
CA VAL A 394 5.27 18.46 -15.26
C VAL A 394 3.82 18.96 -15.30
N LEU A 395 3.48 19.97 -14.52
CA LEU A 395 2.15 20.59 -14.56
C LEU A 395 1.88 21.33 -15.86
N SER A 396 2.89 21.97 -16.44
CA SER A 396 2.75 22.74 -17.69
C SER A 396 2.50 21.88 -18.92
N ILE A 397 3.03 20.63 -18.94
CA ILE A 397 2.80 19.69 -20.06
C ILE A 397 1.54 18.85 -19.87
N ALA A 398 1.00 18.81 -18.66
CA ALA A 398 -0.14 18.00 -18.31
C ALA A 398 -1.44 18.64 -18.79
N ALA A 399 -2.25 17.91 -19.56
CA ALA A 399 -3.58 18.35 -19.94
C ALA A 399 -4.40 18.76 -18.68
N PRO A 400 -5.23 19.80 -18.76
CA PRO A 400 -6.14 20.11 -17.68
C PRO A 400 -7.04 18.92 -17.42
N PRO A 401 -7.44 18.64 -16.16
CA PRO A 401 -8.37 17.56 -15.87
C PRO A 401 -9.68 17.78 -16.66
N GLU A 402 -10.19 16.71 -17.26
CA GLU A 402 -11.48 16.75 -18.00
C GLU A 402 -12.64 17.27 -17.15
N ALA A 403 -12.53 17.19 -15.82
CA ALA A 403 -13.45 17.72 -14.81
C ALA A 403 -13.05 19.09 -14.24
N ALA A 404 -12.12 19.83 -14.85
CA ALA A 404 -11.72 21.15 -14.32
C ALA A 404 -12.87 22.19 -14.33
N ILE A 405 -13.98 21.88 -15.00
CA ILE A 405 -15.22 22.67 -14.95
C ILE A 405 -15.98 22.39 -13.64
N GLU A 406 -15.91 21.19 -13.06
CA GLU A 406 -16.61 20.84 -11.81
C GLU A 406 -15.73 20.92 -10.55
N THR A 407 -14.40 20.81 -10.66
CA THR A 407 -13.50 20.74 -9.51
C THR A 407 -13.18 22.09 -8.86
N LYS A 408 -13.46 23.23 -9.51
CA LYS A 408 -13.39 24.54 -8.82
C LYS A 408 -14.37 24.64 -7.64
N ALA A 409 -15.46 23.84 -7.67
CA ALA A 409 -16.43 23.77 -6.58
C ALA A 409 -16.02 22.80 -5.44
N LEU A 410 -15.18 21.80 -5.72
CA LEU A 410 -14.78 20.76 -4.74
C LEU A 410 -13.51 21.11 -3.95
N VAL A 411 -12.64 21.96 -4.48
CA VAL A 411 -11.42 22.43 -3.78
C VAL A 411 -11.72 23.51 -2.74
N ALA A 412 -12.91 24.13 -2.80
CA ALA A 412 -13.31 25.23 -1.91
C ALA A 412 -13.86 24.79 -0.55
N SER A 413 -14.02 23.49 -0.29
CA SER A 413 -14.44 23.03 1.04
C SER A 413 -13.21 22.62 1.86
N PRO A 414 -12.78 23.45 2.83
CA PRO A 414 -11.77 23.02 3.78
C PRO A 414 -12.28 21.81 4.56
N LEU A 415 -11.44 20.81 4.74
CA LEU A 415 -11.73 19.68 5.63
C LEU A 415 -12.19 20.23 6.99
N PRO A 416 -13.25 19.70 7.60
CA PRO A 416 -13.58 20.06 8.96
C PRO A 416 -12.37 19.76 9.84
N LYS A 417 -11.87 20.78 10.56
CA LYS A 417 -10.82 20.59 11.54
C LYS A 417 -11.38 19.64 12.60
N ARG A 418 -10.67 18.57 12.87
CA ARG A 418 -10.99 17.69 14.00
C ARG A 418 -10.92 18.53 15.29
N PRO A 419 -11.87 18.33 16.22
CA PRO A 419 -11.82 18.97 17.53
C PRO A 419 -10.59 18.54 18.32
#